data_f3c1e240c66ca756fcb06c72c9c370bd
#
_entry.id   f3c1e240c66ca756fcb06c72c9c370bd
#
_cell.length_a   1.000
_cell.length_b   1.000
_cell.length_c   1.000
_cell.angle_alpha   90.00
_cell.angle_beta   90.00
_cell.angle_gamma   90.00
#
_symmetry.space_group_name_H-M   'P 1'
#
loop_
_entity.id
_entity.type
_entity.pdbx_description
1 polymer ?
#
loop_
_entity_poly.entity_id
_entity_poly.type
_entity_poly.pdbx_seq_one_letter_code
_entity_poly.pdbx_strand_id
1 'polypeptide(L)'
;HLHLPVQSGSTRILEKMNRRYTKEHYLGLVEKIKAAVPDISLTTDIIVGFPGETEEDFQETLDVVRKVRYDSAFTFIYSKRTGTPAAVLEEQVPEEIVKDRFDRLLKEVQSISAEVCSVHTKTVQRVLVESVNDHDDSLVTGRMSNNLLVHFPGEKDLVGKLVDVRLDTCKGFYYLGEMVASIRV
;
A
#
# COMPACT_ATOMS: atom_id res chain seq x y z
N HIS A 1 4.70 -4.76 -9.82
CA HIS A 1 4.63 -4.09 -8.51
C HIS A 1 5.88 -3.27 -8.24
N LEU A 2 5.70 -2.08 -7.72
CA LEU A 2 6.79 -1.22 -7.26
C LEU A 2 6.43 -0.62 -5.90
N HIS A 3 7.33 -0.79 -4.91
CA HIS A 3 7.26 -0.10 -3.64
C HIS A 3 8.06 1.20 -3.72
N LEU A 4 7.37 2.34 -3.63
CA LEU A 4 7.95 3.67 -3.78
C LEU A 4 7.59 4.55 -2.56
N PRO A 5 8.39 4.50 -1.47
CA PRO A 5 8.11 5.24 -0.24
C PRO A 5 8.11 6.75 -0.45
N VAL A 6 7.00 7.43 -0.16
CA VAL A 6 6.90 8.89 -0.21
C VAL A 6 7.24 9.55 1.13
N GLN A 7 7.01 8.87 2.22
CA GLN A 7 7.19 9.28 3.62
C GLN A 7 6.26 10.41 4.06
N SER A 8 6.18 11.51 3.31
CA SER A 8 5.28 12.66 3.51
C SER A 8 4.94 13.29 2.16
N GLY A 9 3.77 13.89 2.04
CA GLY A 9 3.38 14.67 0.87
C GLY A 9 3.81 16.14 0.94
N SER A 10 4.38 16.59 2.05
CA SER A 10 4.88 17.96 2.22
C SER A 10 6.38 18.03 1.94
N THR A 11 6.79 18.86 0.97
CA THR A 11 8.20 19.13 0.68
C THR A 11 8.94 19.64 1.91
N ARG A 12 8.33 20.51 2.72
CA ARG A 12 8.90 21.02 3.95
C ARG A 12 9.19 19.92 4.97
N ILE A 13 8.29 18.97 5.12
CA ILE A 13 8.49 17.81 6.02
C ILE A 13 9.51 16.83 5.44
N LEU A 14 9.52 16.61 4.13
CA LEU A 14 10.55 15.81 3.48
C LEU A 14 11.96 16.35 3.71
N GLU A 15 12.13 17.67 3.63
CA GLU A 15 13.40 18.33 3.96
C GLU A 15 13.81 18.11 5.43
N LYS A 16 12.87 18.26 6.38
CA LYS A 16 13.10 17.96 7.81
C LYS A 16 13.45 16.49 8.05
N MET A 17 12.92 15.56 7.23
CA MET A 17 13.26 14.13 7.22
C MET A 17 14.58 13.83 6.52
N ASN A 18 15.31 14.85 6.04
CA ASN A 18 16.52 14.72 5.22
C ASN A 18 16.30 13.93 3.93
N ARG A 19 15.12 14.05 3.32
CA ARG A 19 14.82 13.49 1.99
C ARG A 19 15.25 14.51 0.93
N ARG A 20 15.83 14.01 -0.18
CA ARG A 20 16.41 14.83 -1.25
C ARG A 20 15.49 14.98 -2.46
N TYR A 21 14.18 14.91 -2.25
CA TYR A 21 13.16 15.09 -3.29
C TYR A 21 11.99 15.91 -2.75
N THR A 22 11.29 16.56 -3.66
CA THR A 22 10.07 17.33 -3.38
C THR A 22 8.82 16.53 -3.71
N LYS A 23 7.66 17.00 -3.26
CA LYS A 23 6.34 16.48 -3.64
C LYS A 23 6.18 16.42 -5.16
N GLU A 24 6.53 17.51 -5.86
CA GLU A 24 6.39 17.64 -7.32
C GLU A 24 7.30 16.65 -8.05
N HIS A 25 8.54 16.50 -7.59
CA HIS A 25 9.46 15.51 -8.14
C HIS A 25 8.91 14.08 -8.00
N TYR A 26 8.40 13.75 -6.80
CA TYR A 26 7.80 12.44 -6.56
C TYR A 26 6.59 12.18 -7.44
N LEU A 27 5.65 13.12 -7.54
CA LEU A 27 4.46 13.01 -8.41
C LEU A 27 4.86 12.87 -9.90
N GLY A 28 5.81 13.66 -10.38
CA GLY A 28 6.32 13.55 -11.75
C GLY A 28 7.03 12.21 -12.01
N LEU A 29 7.69 11.62 -11.01
CA LEU A 29 8.23 10.26 -11.11
C LEU A 29 7.12 9.22 -11.23
N VAL A 30 6.07 9.31 -10.40
CA VAL A 30 4.90 8.42 -10.46
C VAL A 30 4.23 8.47 -11.83
N GLU A 31 4.05 9.67 -12.40
CA GLU A 31 3.48 9.83 -13.74
C GLU A 31 4.31 9.12 -14.82
N LYS A 32 5.64 9.27 -14.79
CA LYS A 32 6.55 8.60 -15.71
C LYS A 32 6.49 7.08 -15.56
N ILE A 33 6.43 6.57 -14.33
CA ILE A 33 6.31 5.14 -14.04
C ILE A 33 5.01 4.59 -14.61
N LYS A 34 3.87 5.24 -14.34
CA LYS A 34 2.56 4.83 -14.85
C LYS A 34 2.46 4.93 -16.38
N ALA A 35 3.12 5.90 -16.98
CA ALA A 35 3.19 6.01 -18.44
C ALA A 35 4.03 4.88 -19.07
N ALA A 36 5.11 4.46 -18.42
CA ALA A 36 5.96 3.38 -18.89
C ALA A 36 5.37 1.98 -18.65
N VAL A 37 4.62 1.82 -17.54
CA VAL A 37 3.98 0.56 -17.13
C VAL A 37 2.56 0.89 -16.65
N PRO A 38 1.56 0.96 -17.55
CA PRO A 38 0.21 1.45 -17.22
C PRO A 38 -0.49 0.70 -16.08
N ASP A 39 -0.28 -0.63 -16.00
CA ASP A 39 -0.93 -1.49 -15.01
C ASP A 39 -0.05 -1.73 -13.76
N ILE A 40 0.94 -0.87 -13.52
CA ILE A 40 1.82 -1.05 -12.36
C ILE A 40 1.06 -0.85 -11.05
N SER A 41 1.19 -1.80 -10.16
CA SER A 41 0.74 -1.67 -8.77
C SER A 41 1.76 -0.87 -7.97
N LEU A 42 1.32 0.19 -7.31
CA LEU A 42 2.16 1.06 -6.50
C LEU A 42 1.82 0.93 -5.01
N THR A 43 2.85 0.71 -4.21
CA THR A 43 2.75 0.78 -2.75
C THR A 43 3.73 1.80 -2.19
N THR A 44 3.45 2.30 -0.99
CA THR A 44 4.26 3.35 -0.37
C THR A 44 4.33 3.23 1.15
N ASP A 45 5.25 3.96 1.77
CA ASP A 45 5.29 4.23 3.22
C ASP A 45 4.91 5.68 3.46
N ILE A 46 4.12 5.93 4.52
CA ILE A 46 3.72 7.26 4.98
C ILE A 46 3.89 7.36 6.49
N ILE A 47 4.54 8.42 6.95
CA ILE A 47 4.74 8.70 8.37
C ILE A 47 3.94 9.96 8.73
N VAL A 48 3.12 9.88 9.76
CA VAL A 48 2.33 10.99 10.32
C VAL A 48 2.91 11.45 11.65
N GLY A 49 2.78 12.73 11.94
CA GLY A 49 3.20 13.30 13.23
C GLY A 49 4.70 13.50 13.34
N PHE A 50 5.40 13.67 12.23
CA PHE A 50 6.81 14.06 12.26
C PHE A 50 6.97 15.43 12.93
N PRO A 51 8.03 15.69 13.72
CA PRO A 51 8.21 16.95 14.41
C PRO A 51 8.09 18.17 13.49
N GLY A 52 7.22 19.10 13.88
CA GLY A 52 6.90 20.30 13.13
C GLY A 52 5.90 20.11 11.98
N GLU A 53 5.26 18.93 11.83
CA GLU A 53 4.19 18.74 10.87
C GLU A 53 2.97 19.57 11.26
N THR A 54 2.51 20.45 10.35
CA THR A 54 1.29 21.24 10.50
C THR A 54 0.09 20.52 9.89
N GLU A 55 -1.10 21.08 10.06
CA GLU A 55 -2.30 20.53 9.39
C GLU A 55 -2.20 20.67 7.86
N GLU A 56 -1.65 21.77 7.39
CA GLU A 56 -1.41 22.01 5.96
C GLU A 56 -0.47 20.96 5.37
N ASP A 57 0.63 20.60 6.06
CA ASP A 57 1.55 19.54 5.64
C ASP A 57 0.86 18.18 5.56
N PHE A 58 -0.01 17.91 6.54
CA PHE A 58 -0.80 16.68 6.53
C PHE A 58 -1.80 16.65 5.39
N GLN A 59 -2.46 17.78 5.07
CA GLN A 59 -3.35 17.88 3.90
C GLN A 59 -2.60 17.65 2.58
N GLU A 60 -1.36 18.12 2.46
CA GLU A 60 -0.52 17.80 1.29
C GLU A 60 -0.22 16.30 1.19
N THR A 61 -0.06 15.61 2.32
CA THR A 61 0.10 14.15 2.33
C THR A 61 -1.16 13.45 1.83
N LEU A 62 -2.35 13.86 2.28
CA LEU A 62 -3.62 13.34 1.76
C LEU A 62 -3.80 13.64 0.26
N ASP A 63 -3.38 14.81 -0.20
CA ASP A 63 -3.42 15.17 -1.63
C ASP A 63 -2.56 14.22 -2.48
N VAL A 64 -1.36 13.87 -2.02
CA VAL A 64 -0.52 12.87 -2.70
C VAL A 64 -1.20 11.51 -2.75
N VAL A 65 -1.80 11.05 -1.65
CA VAL A 65 -2.53 9.77 -1.60
C VAL A 65 -3.67 9.75 -2.62
N ARG A 66 -4.45 10.83 -2.71
CA ARG A 66 -5.55 10.98 -3.67
C ARG A 66 -5.10 11.01 -5.13
N LYS A 67 -3.99 11.69 -5.41
CA LYS A 67 -3.44 11.81 -6.77
C LYS A 67 -2.80 10.53 -7.24
N VAL A 68 -2.00 9.88 -6.41
CA VAL A 68 -1.28 8.66 -6.77
C VAL A 68 -2.20 7.46 -6.83
N ARG A 69 -3.17 7.34 -5.89
CA ARG A 69 -4.09 6.21 -5.77
C ARG A 69 -3.34 4.89 -5.63
N TYR A 70 -2.67 4.73 -4.50
CA TYR A 70 -1.89 3.53 -4.20
C TYR A 70 -2.78 2.29 -4.06
N ASP A 71 -2.26 1.15 -4.51
CA ASP A 71 -2.88 -0.17 -4.23
C ASP A 71 -2.85 -0.48 -2.73
N SER A 72 -1.78 -0.08 -2.05
CA SER A 72 -1.66 -0.16 -0.59
C SER A 72 -0.65 0.87 -0.08
N ALA A 73 -0.83 1.33 1.15
CA ALA A 73 0.14 2.16 1.85
C ALA A 73 0.38 1.63 3.27
N PHE A 74 1.65 1.51 3.63
CA PHE A 74 2.07 1.24 4.99
C PHE A 74 2.13 2.57 5.73
N THR A 75 1.29 2.72 6.74
CA THR A 75 1.12 3.96 7.49
C THR A 75 1.71 3.83 8.88
N PHE A 76 2.51 4.80 9.28
CA PHE A 76 3.22 4.81 10.54
C PHE A 76 2.99 6.13 11.28
N ILE A 77 2.91 6.05 12.60
CA ILE A 77 3.07 7.20 13.47
C ILE A 77 4.57 7.40 13.72
N TYR A 78 5.03 8.65 13.62
CA TYR A 78 6.40 8.96 13.97
C TYR A 78 6.73 8.48 15.39
N SER A 79 7.81 7.75 15.53
CA SER A 79 8.33 7.29 16.83
C SER A 79 9.73 7.84 17.07
N LYS A 80 9.93 8.47 18.22
CA LYS A 80 11.24 8.98 18.63
C LYS A 80 12.25 7.84 18.74
N ARG A 81 13.36 7.96 18.01
CA ARG A 81 14.47 7.02 18.10
C ARG A 81 15.67 7.71 18.72
N THR A 82 16.13 7.25 19.87
CA THR A 82 17.30 7.77 20.56
C THR A 82 18.49 7.89 19.61
N GLY A 83 19.17 9.02 19.64
CA GLY A 83 20.34 9.29 18.79
C GLY A 83 20.03 9.83 17.40
N THR A 84 18.75 10.05 17.05
CA THR A 84 18.39 10.70 15.78
C THR A 84 18.17 12.21 15.96
N PRO A 85 18.52 13.06 14.96
CA PRO A 85 18.24 14.51 15.02
C PRO A 85 16.77 14.82 15.26
N ALA A 86 15.85 14.04 14.67
CA ALA A 86 14.40 14.25 14.83
C ALA A 86 13.92 14.03 16.28
N ALA A 87 14.60 13.20 17.07
CA ALA A 87 14.21 12.93 18.46
C ALA A 87 14.39 14.12 19.39
N VAL A 88 15.28 15.07 19.05
CA VAL A 88 15.60 16.25 19.85
C VAL A 88 14.95 17.53 19.33
N LEU A 89 14.16 17.46 18.26
CA LEU A 89 13.36 18.59 17.77
C LEU A 89 12.30 18.97 18.80
N GLU A 90 12.18 20.27 19.09
CA GLU A 90 11.23 20.80 20.08
C GLU A 90 9.78 20.75 19.60
N GLU A 91 9.56 20.86 18.29
CA GLU A 91 8.24 20.95 17.64
C GLU A 91 7.51 19.60 17.58
N GLN A 92 7.46 18.84 18.68
CA GLN A 92 6.73 17.56 18.70
C GLN A 92 5.23 17.78 18.56
N VAL A 93 4.59 17.03 17.68
CA VAL A 93 3.15 17.11 17.47
C VAL A 93 2.43 16.44 18.65
N PRO A 94 1.40 17.05 19.25
CA PRO A 94 0.61 16.45 20.33
C PRO A 94 -0.02 15.10 19.90
N GLU A 95 -0.04 14.13 20.81
CA GLU A 95 -0.48 12.77 20.54
C GLU A 95 -1.93 12.70 20.00
N GLU A 96 -2.83 13.53 20.56
CA GLU A 96 -4.23 13.60 20.10
C GLU A 96 -4.36 14.05 18.63
N ILE A 97 -3.50 15.01 18.20
CA ILE A 97 -3.45 15.49 16.80
C ILE A 97 -2.87 14.39 15.89
N VAL A 98 -1.82 13.72 16.34
CA VAL A 98 -1.22 12.61 15.59
C VAL A 98 -2.23 11.49 15.38
N LYS A 99 -2.99 11.14 16.41
CA LYS A 99 -4.02 10.11 16.35
C LYS A 99 -5.14 10.49 15.37
N ASP A 100 -5.66 11.73 15.45
CA ASP A 100 -6.67 12.22 14.51
C ASP A 100 -6.18 12.13 13.06
N ARG A 101 -4.97 12.63 12.79
CA ARG A 101 -4.38 12.57 11.45
C ARG A 101 -4.19 11.14 10.98
N PHE A 102 -3.72 10.26 11.84
CA PHE A 102 -3.52 8.85 11.50
C PHE A 102 -4.82 8.16 11.14
N ASP A 103 -5.89 8.37 11.92
CA ASP A 103 -7.21 7.81 11.64
C ASP A 103 -7.78 8.33 10.30
N ARG A 104 -7.61 9.62 10.00
CA ARG A 104 -8.00 10.23 8.72
C ARG A 104 -7.20 9.65 7.55
N LEU A 105 -5.88 9.48 7.71
CA LEU A 105 -5.03 8.87 6.71
C LEU A 105 -5.43 7.41 6.43
N LEU A 106 -5.65 6.62 7.48
CA LEU A 106 -6.09 5.22 7.35
C LEU A 106 -7.40 5.12 6.56
N LYS A 107 -8.38 5.95 6.89
CA LYS A 107 -9.67 5.99 6.19
C LYS A 107 -9.51 6.30 4.72
N GLU A 108 -8.70 7.29 4.37
CA GLU A 108 -8.45 7.69 2.99
C GLU A 108 -7.73 6.57 2.20
N VAL A 109 -6.66 6.02 2.77
CA VAL A 109 -5.89 4.92 2.16
C VAL A 109 -6.77 3.69 1.94
N GLN A 110 -7.54 3.27 2.95
CA GLN A 110 -8.42 2.10 2.84
C GLN A 110 -9.51 2.29 1.78
N SER A 111 -10.11 3.48 1.71
CA SER A 111 -11.11 3.80 0.67
C SER A 111 -10.52 3.68 -0.73
N ILE A 112 -9.37 4.31 -0.97
CA ILE A 112 -8.71 4.30 -2.27
C ILE A 112 -8.24 2.90 -2.64
N SER A 113 -7.59 2.17 -1.70
CA SER A 113 -7.14 0.80 -1.95
C SER A 113 -8.29 -0.13 -2.31
N ALA A 114 -9.44 -0.01 -1.63
CA ALA A 114 -10.63 -0.80 -1.94
C ALA A 114 -11.15 -0.51 -3.35
N GLU A 115 -11.19 0.76 -3.78
CA GLU A 115 -11.58 1.16 -5.13
C GLU A 115 -10.61 0.60 -6.18
N VAL A 116 -9.30 0.83 -5.99
CA VAL A 116 -8.24 0.40 -6.91
C VAL A 116 -8.23 -1.11 -7.05
N CYS A 117 -8.30 -1.84 -5.94
CA CYS A 117 -8.29 -3.30 -5.96
C CYS A 117 -9.60 -3.87 -6.55
N SER A 118 -10.75 -3.21 -6.40
CA SER A 118 -12.02 -3.71 -6.89
C SER A 118 -12.05 -4.00 -8.40
N VAL A 119 -11.22 -3.32 -9.19
CA VAL A 119 -11.18 -3.46 -10.66
C VAL A 119 -10.77 -4.87 -11.12
N HIS A 120 -10.06 -5.61 -10.28
CA HIS A 120 -9.67 -6.99 -10.59
C HIS A 120 -10.73 -8.03 -10.22
N THR A 121 -11.80 -7.62 -9.51
CA THR A 121 -12.90 -8.54 -9.14
C THR A 121 -13.58 -9.09 -10.39
N LYS A 122 -13.90 -10.40 -10.39
CA LYS A 122 -14.45 -11.15 -11.52
C LYS A 122 -13.48 -11.38 -12.70
N THR A 123 -12.20 -11.05 -12.55
CA THR A 123 -11.17 -11.42 -13.51
C THR A 123 -10.47 -12.73 -13.11
N VAL A 124 -9.82 -13.37 -14.08
CA VAL A 124 -8.94 -14.52 -13.83
C VAL A 124 -7.50 -14.00 -13.78
N GLN A 125 -6.81 -14.32 -12.70
CA GLN A 125 -5.44 -13.89 -12.47
C GLN A 125 -4.53 -15.10 -12.26
N ARG A 126 -3.28 -14.97 -12.69
CA ARG A 126 -2.24 -15.95 -12.40
C ARG A 126 -1.67 -15.72 -11.01
N VAL A 127 -1.69 -16.74 -10.19
CA VAL A 127 -1.34 -16.70 -8.76
C VAL A 127 -0.25 -17.71 -8.46
N LEU A 128 0.83 -17.29 -7.82
CA LEU A 128 1.82 -18.18 -7.21
C LEU A 128 1.32 -18.60 -5.84
N VAL A 129 1.10 -19.88 -5.62
CA VAL A 129 0.68 -20.41 -4.32
C VAL A 129 1.89 -20.44 -3.38
N GLU A 130 1.82 -19.71 -2.27
CA GLU A 130 2.94 -19.54 -1.33
C GLU A 130 2.84 -20.47 -0.11
N SER A 131 1.63 -20.67 0.41
CA SER A 131 1.40 -21.48 1.62
C SER A 131 -0.04 -22.02 1.71
N VAL A 132 -0.26 -22.94 2.62
CA VAL A 132 -1.58 -23.20 3.19
C VAL A 132 -1.97 -21.98 4.02
N ASN A 133 -3.25 -21.63 4.09
CA ASN A 133 -3.72 -20.49 4.85
C ASN A 133 -3.57 -20.76 6.36
N ASP A 134 -3.09 -19.75 7.11
CA ASP A 134 -2.80 -19.88 8.54
C ASP A 134 -4.05 -19.99 9.43
N HIS A 135 -5.22 -19.66 8.90
CA HIS A 135 -6.49 -19.62 9.64
C HIS A 135 -7.51 -20.67 9.18
N ASP A 136 -7.32 -21.24 8.00
CA ASP A 136 -8.23 -22.21 7.41
C ASP A 136 -7.46 -23.17 6.49
N ASP A 137 -7.23 -24.38 6.95
CA ASP A 137 -6.47 -25.42 6.24
C ASP A 137 -7.14 -25.89 4.93
N SER A 138 -8.41 -25.57 4.69
CA SER A 138 -9.09 -25.81 3.43
C SER A 138 -8.73 -24.82 2.32
N LEU A 139 -8.04 -23.73 2.69
CA LEU A 139 -7.62 -22.69 1.78
C LEU A 139 -6.09 -22.70 1.60
N VAL A 140 -5.68 -22.25 0.44
CA VAL A 140 -4.29 -21.86 0.17
C VAL A 140 -4.19 -20.35 0.00
N THR A 141 -3.03 -19.81 0.30
CA THR A 141 -2.69 -18.41 0.12
C THR A 141 -1.70 -18.31 -1.04
N GLY A 142 -2.04 -17.50 -2.01
CA GLY A 142 -1.15 -17.21 -3.13
C GLY A 142 -1.00 -15.70 -3.36
N ARG A 143 -0.11 -15.35 -4.26
CA ARG A 143 0.23 -13.97 -4.60
C ARG A 143 0.17 -13.74 -6.10
N MET A 144 -0.48 -12.64 -6.49
CA MET A 144 -0.52 -12.16 -7.85
C MET A 144 0.74 -11.37 -8.21
N SER A 145 0.95 -11.09 -9.49
CA SER A 145 2.08 -10.29 -9.98
C SER A 145 2.10 -8.85 -9.44
N ASN A 146 0.95 -8.32 -9.05
CA ASN A 146 0.82 -7.01 -8.39
C ASN A 146 1.06 -7.04 -6.88
N ASN A 147 1.55 -8.17 -6.34
CA ASN A 147 1.87 -8.40 -4.93
C ASN A 147 0.66 -8.54 -3.98
N LEU A 148 -0.57 -8.52 -4.48
CA LEU A 148 -1.77 -8.73 -3.66
C LEU A 148 -2.01 -10.22 -3.39
N LEU A 149 -2.53 -10.51 -2.21
CA LEU A 149 -2.82 -11.87 -1.76
C LEU A 149 -4.18 -12.35 -2.29
N VAL A 150 -4.25 -13.64 -2.53
CA VAL A 150 -5.49 -14.35 -2.89
C VAL A 150 -5.61 -15.60 -2.01
N HIS A 151 -6.76 -15.78 -1.37
CA HIS A 151 -7.10 -17.00 -0.64
C HIS A 151 -8.19 -17.75 -1.43
N PHE A 152 -7.97 -19.03 -1.65
CA PHE A 152 -8.89 -19.86 -2.42
C PHE A 152 -8.80 -21.33 -2.00
N PRO A 153 -9.86 -22.16 -2.20
CA PRO A 153 -9.84 -23.57 -1.88
C PRO A 153 -8.72 -24.31 -2.63
N GLY A 154 -7.93 -25.08 -1.90
CA GLY A 154 -6.83 -25.83 -2.49
C GLY A 154 -6.06 -26.64 -1.47
N GLU A 155 -5.30 -27.63 -1.96
CA GLU A 155 -4.51 -28.53 -1.14
C GLU A 155 -3.03 -28.10 -1.10
N LYS A 156 -2.30 -28.58 -0.11
CA LYS A 156 -0.88 -28.28 0.13
C LYS A 156 0.03 -28.57 -1.07
N ASP A 157 -0.35 -29.52 -1.90
CA ASP A 157 0.41 -29.91 -3.10
C ASP A 157 0.46 -28.79 -4.17
N LEU A 158 -0.39 -27.76 -4.05
CA LEU A 158 -0.37 -26.57 -4.90
C LEU A 158 0.75 -25.59 -4.54
N VAL A 159 1.34 -25.68 -3.34
CA VAL A 159 2.41 -24.76 -2.90
C VAL A 159 3.60 -24.82 -3.86
N GLY A 160 4.05 -23.66 -4.29
CA GLY A 160 5.11 -23.48 -5.30
C GLY A 160 4.61 -23.55 -6.76
N LYS A 161 3.34 -23.81 -6.99
CA LYS A 161 2.76 -23.83 -8.34
C LYS A 161 2.13 -22.49 -8.73
N LEU A 162 2.15 -22.20 -10.02
CA LEU A 162 1.38 -21.11 -10.64
C LEU A 162 0.04 -21.68 -11.12
N VAL A 163 -1.05 -21.07 -10.63
CA VAL A 163 -2.42 -21.49 -10.98
C VAL A 163 -3.22 -20.27 -11.45
N ASP A 164 -4.28 -20.51 -12.21
CA ASP A 164 -5.21 -19.48 -12.63
C ASP A 164 -6.39 -19.45 -11.65
N VAL A 165 -6.67 -18.27 -11.08
CA VAL A 165 -7.70 -18.08 -10.06
C VAL A 165 -8.65 -16.97 -10.50
N ARG A 166 -9.94 -17.25 -10.49
CA ARG A 166 -10.98 -16.23 -10.63
C ARG A 166 -11.14 -15.51 -9.29
N LEU A 167 -10.99 -14.19 -9.32
CA LEU A 167 -11.15 -13.34 -8.15
C LEU A 167 -12.63 -13.02 -7.93
N ASP A 168 -13.24 -13.51 -6.86
CA ASP A 168 -14.68 -13.32 -6.62
C ASP A 168 -15.01 -12.13 -5.75
N THR A 169 -14.23 -11.87 -4.71
CA THR A 169 -14.47 -10.80 -3.75
C THR A 169 -13.15 -10.13 -3.35
N CYS A 170 -13.09 -8.80 -3.46
CA CYS A 170 -12.01 -7.98 -2.89
C CYS A 170 -12.32 -7.66 -1.42
N LYS A 171 -11.35 -7.85 -0.55
CA LYS A 171 -11.40 -7.53 0.89
C LYS A 171 -10.46 -6.36 1.26
N GLY A 172 -10.10 -5.52 0.28
CA GLY A 172 -9.18 -4.41 0.43
C GLY A 172 -7.71 -4.79 0.28
N PHE A 173 -7.22 -5.72 1.09
CA PHE A 173 -5.81 -6.15 1.09
C PHE A 173 -5.57 -7.52 0.48
N TYR A 174 -6.63 -8.28 0.23
CA TYR A 174 -6.60 -9.60 -0.38
C TYR A 174 -7.91 -9.90 -1.11
N TYR A 175 -7.88 -10.96 -1.90
CA TYR A 175 -9.06 -11.47 -2.58
C TYR A 175 -9.44 -12.85 -2.07
N LEU A 176 -10.73 -13.15 -2.16
CA LEU A 176 -11.25 -14.51 -2.17
C LEU A 176 -11.52 -14.90 -3.62
N GLY A 177 -11.19 -16.11 -3.99
CA GLY A 177 -11.38 -16.60 -5.35
C GLY A 177 -11.55 -18.11 -5.44
N GLU A 178 -11.61 -18.59 -6.65
CA GLU A 178 -11.68 -20.03 -6.98
C GLU A 178 -10.69 -20.35 -8.09
N MET A 179 -9.99 -21.46 -7.93
CA MET A 179 -9.12 -21.98 -8.98
C MET A 179 -9.96 -22.36 -10.20
N VAL A 180 -9.54 -21.93 -11.37
CA VAL A 180 -10.15 -22.30 -12.64
C VAL A 180 -9.26 -23.31 -13.35
N ALA A 181 -9.87 -24.26 -14.06
CA ALA A 181 -9.10 -25.19 -14.88
C ALA A 181 -8.30 -24.40 -15.92
N SER A 182 -6.99 -24.62 -15.98
CA SER A 182 -6.14 -23.97 -16.98
C SER A 182 -6.66 -24.31 -18.37
N ILE A 183 -7.25 -23.34 -19.06
CA ILE A 183 -7.51 -23.46 -20.49
C ILE A 183 -6.14 -23.36 -21.15
N ARG A 184 -5.52 -24.53 -21.44
CA ARG A 184 -4.35 -24.55 -22.32
C ARG A 184 -4.88 -24.20 -23.72
N VAL A 185 -4.63 -22.97 -24.16
CA VAL A 185 -4.73 -22.58 -25.56
C VAL A 185 -3.41 -22.91 -26.23
#